data_1ecdeca3132d91050384fad519dbe69f
#
_entry.id   1ecdeca3132d91050384fad519dbe69f
#
_cell.length_a   1.000
_cell.length_b   1.000
_cell.length_c   1.000
_cell.angle_alpha   90.00
_cell.angle_beta   90.00
_cell.angle_gamma   90.00
#
_symmetry.space_group_name_H-M   'P 1'
#
loop_
_entity.id
_entity.type
_entity.pdbx_description
1 polymer ?
#
loop_
_entity_poly.entity_id
_entity_poly.type
_entity_poly.pdbx_seq_one_letter_code
_entity_poly.pdbx_strand_id
1 'polypeptide(L)'
;MSPTLFSCGSNAASHLALSHPDDVSVLIPTLYHPSLPAFPNGTEILDVVSASAHSLVLLRLPPSSPSENEEGGMRGKVEQRHVLLGCGTNTFGQLGPKCALWDDLKPEGRWKVVDLARDAGLGQEWEPVRIAATWTTSFVVYRQTTSGGEGGGAEGGGGSSAASGANKDDEDVVEGKQVVISCGSNDFGELGRDLPLTLSNTPTPIPISQASQVPTIIDLSLRPGERVEFLKGGQRHVVAVVSGKAGQRVVGWGASRKGELSADTLSSNTSKVLSSKAKGKSKAAPYPTTSPPTIIHLPVPSDQRIINISLGASHSLALLSGGTVLGWGGNLKGQITDVHLVKGVKEIASTWGGSYFLTDEGLFSQGSNTHSQLLRGQSVGSELGQVAVPEALKVDRIVAGTEHLLFIATTSDGSQRLLSGGWNEHGNLALGDQLDRDSLKVVPGWEGRRTRGVWGGCASSWAWA
;
A
#
# COMPACT_ATOMS: atom_id res chain seq x y z
N MET A 1 -22.94 -13.67 2.22
CA MET A 1 -22.93 -12.33 2.86
C MET A 1 -21.73 -11.57 2.34
N SER A 2 -21.86 -10.26 2.11
CA SER A 2 -20.70 -9.43 1.75
C SER A 2 -19.62 -9.52 2.85
N PRO A 3 -18.32 -9.42 2.52
CA PRO A 3 -17.27 -9.44 3.52
C PRO A 3 -17.47 -8.27 4.47
N THR A 4 -17.36 -8.51 5.77
CA THR A 4 -17.52 -7.45 6.77
C THR A 4 -16.15 -6.86 7.10
N LEU A 5 -15.89 -5.68 6.56
CA LEU A 5 -14.73 -4.86 6.92
C LEU A 5 -15.12 -3.92 8.06
N PHE A 6 -14.25 -3.78 9.04
CA PHE A 6 -14.43 -2.89 10.20
C PHE A 6 -13.43 -1.74 10.11
N SER A 7 -13.81 -0.56 10.61
CA SER A 7 -12.95 0.62 10.65
C SER A 7 -13.10 1.39 11.95
N CYS A 8 -12.08 2.16 12.31
CA CYS A 8 -12.11 3.18 13.37
C CYS A 8 -11.06 4.27 13.11
N GLY A 9 -11.10 5.35 13.88
CA GLY A 9 -10.18 6.47 13.79
C GLY A 9 -10.83 7.73 13.24
N SER A 10 -10.02 8.57 12.60
CA SER A 10 -10.44 9.83 11.99
C SER A 10 -11.41 9.62 10.84
N ASN A 11 -12.51 10.38 10.82
CA ASN A 11 -13.56 10.23 9.83
C ASN A 11 -14.12 11.56 9.29
N ALA A 12 -13.44 12.68 9.52
CA ALA A 12 -13.93 14.01 9.11
C ALA A 12 -14.27 14.12 7.62
N ALA A 13 -13.69 13.27 6.77
CA ALA A 13 -13.99 13.16 5.35
C ALA A 13 -14.96 12.01 5.01
N SER A 14 -15.59 11.38 6.02
CA SER A 14 -16.44 10.18 5.88
C SER A 14 -15.75 9.00 5.16
N HIS A 15 -14.42 8.95 5.25
CA HIS A 15 -13.60 7.96 4.53
C HIS A 15 -13.47 6.62 5.26
N LEU A 16 -14.07 6.48 6.46
CA LEU A 16 -14.22 5.20 7.16
C LEU A 16 -15.41 4.36 6.67
N ALA A 17 -16.20 4.86 5.71
CA ALA A 17 -17.41 4.22 5.19
C ALA A 17 -18.47 3.92 6.26
N LEU A 18 -18.75 4.86 7.16
CA LEU A 18 -19.68 4.73 8.28
C LEU A 18 -20.98 5.56 8.12
N SER A 19 -21.17 6.25 7.00
CA SER A 19 -22.29 7.16 6.71
C SER A 19 -22.43 8.40 7.62
N HIS A 20 -21.38 8.73 8.37
CA HIS A 20 -21.27 9.95 9.19
C HIS A 20 -19.82 10.43 9.20
N PRO A 21 -19.53 11.69 9.52
CA PRO A 21 -18.17 12.25 9.52
C PRO A 21 -17.47 12.17 10.90
N ASP A 22 -18.13 11.62 11.93
CA ASP A 22 -17.59 11.62 13.28
C ASP A 22 -16.48 10.57 13.44
N ASP A 23 -15.45 10.90 14.21
CA ASP A 23 -14.38 9.98 14.60
C ASP A 23 -14.94 8.84 15.48
N VAL A 24 -14.33 7.66 15.36
CA VAL A 24 -14.80 6.45 16.03
C VAL A 24 -13.65 5.74 16.74
N SER A 25 -13.81 5.47 18.04
CA SER A 25 -12.78 4.86 18.89
C SER A 25 -12.88 3.34 19.06
N VAL A 26 -13.81 2.69 18.36
CA VAL A 26 -13.98 1.23 18.34
C VAL A 26 -14.17 0.74 16.90
N LEU A 27 -13.84 -0.52 16.63
CA LEU A 27 -14.06 -1.11 15.31
C LEU A 27 -15.54 -1.29 15.02
N ILE A 28 -16.06 -0.57 14.02
CA ILE A 28 -17.45 -0.61 13.54
C ILE A 28 -17.50 -1.19 12.12
N PRO A 29 -18.51 -2.03 11.79
CA PRO A 29 -18.70 -2.53 10.42
C PRO A 29 -18.91 -1.39 9.42
N THR A 30 -18.18 -1.43 8.31
CA THR A 30 -18.33 -0.46 7.22
C THR A 30 -19.57 -0.72 6.38
N LEU A 31 -20.04 0.32 5.68
CA LEU A 31 -21.29 0.30 4.92
C LEU A 31 -21.02 0.37 3.41
N TYR A 32 -21.73 -0.46 2.68
CA TYR A 32 -21.76 -0.42 1.23
C TYR A 32 -22.93 0.47 0.74
N HIS A 33 -22.73 1.16 -0.38
CA HIS A 33 -23.80 1.96 -0.99
C HIS A 33 -24.95 1.04 -1.43
N PRO A 34 -26.23 1.42 -1.23
CA PRO A 34 -27.38 0.57 -1.58
C PRO A 34 -27.47 0.18 -3.05
N SER A 35 -26.84 0.95 -3.97
CA SER A 35 -26.79 0.59 -5.39
C SER A 35 -25.82 -0.54 -5.72
N LEU A 36 -24.95 -0.96 -4.77
CA LEU A 36 -24.07 -2.08 -4.98
C LEU A 36 -24.85 -3.39 -4.82
N PRO A 37 -24.65 -4.36 -5.73
CA PRO A 37 -25.18 -5.69 -5.50
C PRO A 37 -24.52 -6.32 -4.28
N ALA A 38 -25.22 -7.23 -3.62
CA ALA A 38 -24.60 -8.06 -2.58
C ALA A 38 -23.43 -8.85 -3.17
N PHE A 39 -22.27 -8.76 -2.54
CA PHE A 39 -21.12 -9.53 -2.98
C PHE A 39 -21.34 -11.03 -2.70
N PRO A 40 -20.89 -11.92 -3.61
CA PRO A 40 -21.04 -13.38 -3.43
C PRO A 40 -20.34 -13.88 -2.15
N ASN A 41 -20.83 -14.97 -1.60
CA ASN A 41 -20.12 -15.68 -0.53
C ASN A 41 -18.73 -16.10 -1.03
N GLY A 42 -17.71 -15.93 -0.19
CA GLY A 42 -16.32 -16.21 -0.58
C GLY A 42 -15.60 -15.00 -1.18
N THR A 43 -16.25 -13.82 -1.29
CA THR A 43 -15.53 -12.58 -1.62
C THR A 43 -14.51 -12.28 -0.54
N GLU A 44 -13.29 -11.94 -0.97
CA GLU A 44 -12.16 -11.64 -0.09
C GLU A 44 -11.72 -10.18 -0.20
N ILE A 45 -11.24 -9.62 0.90
CA ILE A 45 -10.59 -8.31 0.93
C ILE A 45 -9.10 -8.53 0.74
N LEU A 46 -8.57 -8.07 -0.39
CA LEU A 46 -7.15 -8.24 -0.73
C LEU A 46 -6.28 -7.16 -0.12
N ASP A 47 -6.75 -5.91 -0.16
CA ASP A 47 -6.00 -4.77 0.37
C ASP A 47 -6.94 -3.61 0.72
N VAL A 48 -6.51 -2.78 1.69
CA VAL A 48 -7.16 -1.53 2.09
C VAL A 48 -6.08 -0.46 2.18
N VAL A 49 -6.29 0.68 1.55
CA VAL A 49 -5.47 1.87 1.74
C VAL A 49 -6.37 3.03 2.18
N SER A 50 -5.96 3.74 3.23
CA SER A 50 -6.69 4.87 3.78
C SER A 50 -5.75 6.06 3.91
N ALA A 51 -5.99 7.08 3.12
CA ALA A 51 -5.27 8.34 3.05
C ALA A 51 -5.92 9.39 3.96
N SER A 52 -5.56 10.67 3.81
CA SER A 52 -6.06 11.73 4.70
C SER A 52 -7.57 11.96 4.61
N ALA A 53 -8.16 11.72 3.44
CA ALA A 53 -9.56 12.08 3.18
C ALA A 53 -10.30 11.09 2.27
N HIS A 54 -9.66 10.00 1.87
CA HIS A 54 -10.27 8.96 1.05
C HIS A 54 -9.69 7.60 1.37
N SER A 55 -10.44 6.55 1.09
CA SER A 55 -10.03 5.17 1.25
C SER A 55 -10.38 4.35 0.02
N LEU A 56 -9.55 3.35 -0.28
CA LEU A 56 -9.77 2.36 -1.34
C LEU A 56 -9.74 0.97 -0.73
N VAL A 57 -10.59 0.08 -1.26
CA VAL A 57 -10.60 -1.36 -0.94
C VAL A 57 -10.56 -2.15 -2.23
N LEU A 58 -9.66 -3.11 -2.30
CA LEU A 58 -9.56 -4.07 -3.38
C LEU A 58 -10.18 -5.40 -2.95
N LEU A 59 -11.19 -5.84 -3.68
CA LEU A 59 -11.89 -7.10 -3.45
C LEU A 59 -11.54 -8.13 -4.52
N ARG A 60 -11.53 -9.40 -4.13
CA ARG A 60 -11.51 -10.54 -5.03
C ARG A 60 -12.83 -11.29 -4.92
N LEU A 61 -13.57 -11.38 -6.03
CA LEU A 61 -14.80 -12.15 -6.11
C LEU A 61 -14.46 -13.65 -6.30
N PRO A 62 -15.27 -14.56 -5.76
CA PRO A 62 -15.10 -15.99 -6.03
C PRO A 62 -15.32 -16.26 -7.53
N PRO A 63 -14.78 -17.35 -8.06
CA PRO A 63 -15.07 -17.80 -9.41
C PRO A 63 -16.58 -17.90 -9.63
N SER A 64 -17.08 -17.44 -10.79
CA SER A 64 -18.47 -17.67 -11.18
C SER A 64 -18.69 -19.18 -11.33
N SER A 65 -19.76 -19.71 -10.72
CA SER A 65 -20.17 -21.10 -10.97
C SER A 65 -20.43 -21.29 -12.46
N PRO A 66 -19.98 -22.37 -13.10
CA PRO A 66 -20.34 -22.65 -14.47
C PRO A 66 -21.88 -22.66 -14.59
N SER A 67 -22.45 -21.95 -15.57
CA SER A 67 -23.87 -22.05 -15.84
C SER A 67 -24.16 -23.49 -16.24
N GLU A 68 -25.19 -24.10 -15.64
CA GLU A 68 -25.58 -25.52 -15.88
C GLU A 68 -25.98 -25.84 -17.35
N ASN A 69 -25.83 -24.88 -18.29
CA ASN A 69 -26.29 -24.99 -19.66
C ASN A 69 -25.16 -25.16 -20.72
N GLU A 70 -23.91 -25.38 -20.32
CA GLU A 70 -22.84 -25.70 -21.29
C GLU A 70 -22.48 -27.19 -21.21
N GLU A 71 -23.36 -28.03 -21.78
CA GLU A 71 -22.99 -29.38 -22.19
C GLU A 71 -22.02 -29.31 -23.38
N GLY A 72 -20.75 -29.60 -23.14
CA GLY A 72 -19.80 -29.98 -24.21
C GLY A 72 -18.76 -28.92 -24.60
N GLY A 73 -18.15 -28.19 -23.69
CA GLY A 73 -17.03 -27.31 -23.98
C GLY A 73 -15.90 -27.46 -22.94
N MET A 74 -14.63 -27.40 -23.39
CA MET A 74 -13.46 -27.35 -22.52
C MET A 74 -13.72 -26.49 -21.29
N ARG A 75 -13.42 -27.00 -20.09
CA ARG A 75 -13.45 -26.23 -18.84
C ARG A 75 -12.54 -25.04 -19.00
N GLY A 76 -13.11 -23.91 -19.42
CA GLY A 76 -12.41 -22.63 -19.41
C GLY A 76 -11.96 -22.32 -17.95
N LYS A 77 -10.71 -21.96 -17.78
CA LYS A 77 -10.16 -21.48 -16.50
C LYS A 77 -11.03 -20.30 -16.07
N VAL A 78 -11.84 -20.46 -15.02
CA VAL A 78 -12.72 -19.38 -14.52
C VAL A 78 -11.83 -18.31 -13.91
N GLU A 79 -11.73 -17.18 -14.57
CA GLU A 79 -10.90 -16.06 -14.12
C GLU A 79 -11.54 -15.37 -12.91
N GLN A 80 -10.77 -15.19 -11.84
CA GLN A 80 -11.24 -14.46 -10.65
C GLN A 80 -11.30 -12.98 -11.00
N ARG A 81 -12.42 -12.34 -10.71
CA ARG A 81 -12.62 -10.92 -10.97
C ARG A 81 -12.29 -10.09 -9.73
N HIS A 82 -11.50 -9.03 -9.90
CA HIS A 82 -11.24 -8.04 -8.86
C HIS A 82 -12.16 -6.82 -9.01
N VAL A 83 -12.54 -6.22 -7.87
CA VAL A 83 -13.36 -5.00 -7.80
C VAL A 83 -12.69 -3.98 -6.91
N LEU A 84 -12.61 -2.74 -7.39
CA LEU A 84 -12.12 -1.60 -6.62
C LEU A 84 -13.29 -0.79 -6.08
N LEU A 85 -13.28 -0.54 -4.77
CA LEU A 85 -14.21 0.36 -4.11
C LEU A 85 -13.47 1.54 -3.51
N GLY A 86 -14.16 2.67 -3.38
CA GLY A 86 -13.65 3.87 -2.73
C GLY A 86 -14.71 4.56 -1.90
N CYS A 87 -14.28 5.37 -0.93
CA CYS A 87 -15.13 6.27 -0.15
C CYS A 87 -14.34 7.48 0.36
N GLY A 88 -15.04 8.48 0.86
CA GLY A 88 -14.47 9.74 1.34
C GLY A 88 -14.65 10.89 0.35
N THR A 89 -13.85 11.95 0.49
CA THR A 89 -13.92 13.12 -0.41
C THR A 89 -13.18 12.87 -1.72
N ASN A 90 -13.54 13.62 -2.76
CA ASN A 90 -12.93 13.55 -4.09
C ASN A 90 -12.47 14.94 -4.59
N THR A 91 -12.15 15.85 -3.67
CA THR A 91 -11.80 17.25 -3.96
C THR A 91 -10.64 17.40 -4.95
N PHE A 92 -9.67 16.46 -4.91
CA PHE A 92 -8.54 16.42 -5.83
C PHE A 92 -8.71 15.42 -6.97
N GLY A 93 -9.89 14.78 -7.11
CA GLY A 93 -10.12 13.74 -8.10
C GLY A 93 -9.46 12.40 -7.77
N GLN A 94 -9.10 12.16 -6.50
CA GLN A 94 -8.41 10.95 -6.04
C GLN A 94 -9.24 9.67 -6.18
N LEU A 95 -10.54 9.79 -6.39
CA LEU A 95 -11.46 8.68 -6.66
C LEU A 95 -11.93 8.61 -8.12
N GLY A 96 -11.35 9.46 -8.99
CA GLY A 96 -11.69 9.56 -10.40
C GLY A 96 -12.87 10.49 -10.71
N PRO A 97 -13.01 10.97 -11.97
CA PRO A 97 -13.97 11.99 -12.35
C PRO A 97 -15.43 11.52 -12.31
N LYS A 98 -15.71 10.22 -12.47
CA LYS A 98 -17.08 9.68 -12.37
C LYS A 98 -17.60 9.63 -10.94
N CYS A 99 -16.71 9.69 -9.97
CA CYS A 99 -17.07 9.93 -8.59
C CYS A 99 -17.36 11.42 -8.29
N ALA A 100 -17.27 12.32 -9.27
CA ALA A 100 -17.72 13.72 -9.14
C ALA A 100 -19.24 13.88 -8.93
N LEU A 101 -20.00 12.80 -9.05
CA LEU A 101 -21.38 12.72 -8.55
C LEU A 101 -21.44 12.55 -7.02
N TRP A 102 -20.31 12.44 -6.36
CA TRP A 102 -20.21 12.49 -4.91
C TRP A 102 -20.29 13.97 -4.51
N ASP A 103 -21.26 14.29 -3.70
CA ASP A 103 -21.39 15.61 -3.11
C ASP A 103 -20.21 15.81 -2.15
N ASP A 104 -19.18 16.56 -2.58
CA ASP A 104 -18.01 16.89 -1.76
C ASP A 104 -18.38 17.64 -0.48
N LEU A 105 -19.57 18.32 -0.48
CA LEU A 105 -20.10 19.01 0.69
C LEU A 105 -20.76 18.06 1.68
N LYS A 106 -21.16 16.85 1.23
CA LYS A 106 -21.76 15.79 2.03
C LYS A 106 -21.26 14.42 1.55
N PRO A 107 -20.01 14.04 1.82
CA PRO A 107 -19.50 12.75 1.42
C PRO A 107 -20.40 11.65 1.99
N GLU A 108 -20.84 10.75 1.13
CA GLU A 108 -21.83 9.72 1.51
C GLU A 108 -21.33 8.72 2.55
N GLY A 109 -20.02 8.66 2.78
CA GLY A 109 -19.42 7.76 3.77
C GLY A 109 -19.82 6.30 3.58
N ARG A 110 -19.88 5.82 2.33
CA ARG A 110 -20.20 4.43 1.96
C ARG A 110 -19.34 3.99 0.79
N TRP A 111 -19.01 2.71 0.77
CA TRP A 111 -18.25 2.14 -0.34
C TRP A 111 -19.02 2.23 -1.66
N LYS A 112 -18.37 2.74 -2.71
CA LYS A 112 -18.86 2.77 -4.10
C LYS A 112 -17.80 2.19 -5.04
N VAL A 113 -18.23 1.68 -6.22
CA VAL A 113 -17.29 1.22 -7.25
C VAL A 113 -16.50 2.41 -7.80
N VAL A 114 -15.19 2.22 -7.92
CA VAL A 114 -14.24 3.12 -8.57
C VAL A 114 -13.66 2.39 -9.78
N ASP A 115 -13.68 3.03 -10.95
CA ASP A 115 -13.18 2.42 -12.20
C ASP A 115 -12.23 3.39 -12.92
N LEU A 116 -11.03 3.52 -12.36
CA LEU A 116 -10.01 4.42 -12.90
C LEU A 116 -9.49 3.95 -14.28
N ALA A 117 -9.55 2.66 -14.57
CA ALA A 117 -9.15 2.12 -15.88
C ALA A 117 -10.06 2.68 -16.98
N ARG A 118 -11.37 2.58 -16.80
CA ARG A 118 -12.34 3.14 -17.72
C ARG A 118 -12.23 4.66 -17.82
N ASP A 119 -11.96 5.34 -16.71
CA ASP A 119 -11.77 6.79 -16.67
C ASP A 119 -10.49 7.22 -17.38
N ALA A 120 -9.47 6.35 -17.42
CA ALA A 120 -8.24 6.53 -18.22
C ALA A 120 -8.37 6.05 -19.67
N GLY A 121 -9.56 5.65 -20.13
CA GLY A 121 -9.81 5.20 -21.50
C GLY A 121 -9.43 3.75 -21.80
N LEU A 122 -9.21 2.94 -20.77
CA LEU A 122 -8.95 1.49 -20.93
C LEU A 122 -10.26 0.70 -21.04
N GLY A 123 -10.22 -0.46 -21.70
CA GLY A 123 -11.36 -1.36 -21.88
C GLY A 123 -11.72 -2.18 -20.62
N GLN A 124 -12.75 -3.01 -20.75
CA GLN A 124 -13.24 -3.87 -19.66
C GLN A 124 -12.30 -5.05 -19.34
N GLU A 125 -11.34 -5.31 -20.20
CA GLU A 125 -10.32 -6.35 -20.04
C GLU A 125 -9.26 -6.00 -18.98
N TRP A 126 -9.35 -4.83 -18.36
CA TRP A 126 -8.41 -4.39 -17.34
C TRP A 126 -9.03 -4.54 -15.94
N GLU A 127 -8.37 -5.31 -15.08
CA GLU A 127 -8.78 -5.49 -13.68
C GLU A 127 -7.76 -4.90 -12.70
N PRO A 128 -8.22 -4.29 -11.58
CA PRO A 128 -7.31 -3.79 -10.55
C PRO A 128 -6.67 -4.96 -9.79
N VAL A 129 -5.35 -4.92 -9.60
CA VAL A 129 -4.62 -5.99 -8.90
C VAL A 129 -3.82 -5.51 -7.70
N ARG A 130 -3.52 -4.20 -7.60
CA ARG A 130 -2.88 -3.58 -6.43
C ARG A 130 -3.36 -2.15 -6.27
N ILE A 131 -3.36 -1.69 -5.03
CA ILE A 131 -3.70 -0.32 -4.66
C ILE A 131 -2.61 0.29 -3.79
N ALA A 132 -2.43 1.59 -3.89
CA ALA A 132 -1.61 2.40 -3.00
C ALA A 132 -2.17 3.83 -2.93
N ALA A 133 -1.81 4.57 -1.90
CA ALA A 133 -2.13 5.98 -1.80
C ALA A 133 -0.98 6.75 -1.13
N THR A 134 -0.84 8.02 -1.49
CA THR A 134 -0.16 9.05 -0.70
C THR A 134 -1.22 9.86 0.05
N TRP A 135 -0.86 10.99 0.62
CA TRP A 135 -1.79 11.82 1.39
C TRP A 135 -3.10 12.16 0.63
N THR A 136 -2.99 12.51 -0.65
CA THR A 136 -4.11 13.02 -1.47
C THR A 136 -4.18 12.41 -2.88
N THR A 137 -3.45 11.33 -3.13
CA THR A 137 -3.33 10.73 -4.47
C THR A 137 -3.49 9.23 -4.39
N SER A 138 -4.28 8.66 -5.28
CA SER A 138 -4.51 7.23 -5.44
C SER A 138 -3.69 6.65 -6.59
N PHE A 139 -3.25 5.40 -6.40
CA PHE A 139 -2.54 4.60 -7.39
C PHE A 139 -3.16 3.23 -7.48
N VAL A 140 -3.40 2.76 -8.69
CA VAL A 140 -3.92 1.42 -8.94
C VAL A 140 -3.12 0.75 -10.05
N VAL A 141 -2.64 -0.46 -9.79
CA VAL A 141 -2.09 -1.32 -10.82
C VAL A 141 -3.25 -2.08 -11.44
N TYR A 142 -3.40 -1.96 -12.75
CA TYR A 142 -4.33 -2.76 -13.54
C TYR A 142 -3.56 -3.80 -14.34
N ARG A 143 -4.17 -4.97 -14.47
CA ARG A 143 -3.68 -6.08 -15.28
C ARG A 143 -4.70 -6.36 -16.38
N GLN A 144 -4.22 -6.52 -17.61
CA GLN A 144 -5.05 -6.94 -18.73
C GLN A 144 -5.39 -8.43 -18.58
N THR A 145 -6.68 -8.75 -18.53
CA THR A 145 -7.16 -10.13 -18.56
C THR A 145 -7.08 -10.66 -19.99
N THR A 146 -6.48 -11.83 -20.18
CA THR A 146 -6.50 -12.49 -21.46
C THR A 146 -7.88 -13.14 -21.64
N SER A 147 -8.77 -12.49 -22.38
CA SER A 147 -9.93 -13.20 -22.95
C SER A 147 -9.35 -14.29 -23.85
N GLY A 148 -9.78 -15.55 -23.66
CA GLY A 148 -9.37 -16.65 -24.51
C GLY A 148 -9.55 -16.30 -26.00
N GLY A 149 -8.51 -15.74 -26.61
CA GLY A 149 -8.49 -15.32 -27.99
C GLY A 149 -8.37 -16.55 -28.87
N GLU A 150 -9.30 -16.68 -29.81
CA GLU A 150 -9.24 -17.57 -30.92
C GLU A 150 -7.86 -17.53 -31.57
N GLY A 151 -7.20 -18.71 -31.60
CA GLY A 151 -5.93 -18.87 -32.29
C GLY A 151 -6.04 -18.57 -33.75
N GLY A 152 -5.46 -17.50 -34.20
CA GLY A 152 -5.12 -17.28 -35.61
C GLY A 152 -4.12 -18.35 -36.02
N GLY A 153 -4.58 -19.30 -36.84
CA GLY A 153 -3.80 -20.42 -37.32
C GLY A 153 -2.56 -19.97 -38.10
N ALA A 154 -1.41 -20.55 -37.76
CA ALA A 154 -0.31 -20.75 -38.69
C ALA A 154 0.06 -22.22 -38.65
N GLU A 155 -0.23 -22.91 -39.73
CA GLU A 155 0.18 -24.27 -40.05
C GLU A 155 1.72 -24.36 -40.16
N GLY A 156 2.30 -25.43 -39.71
CA GLY A 156 3.59 -25.87 -40.21
C GLY A 156 4.54 -26.60 -39.27
N GLY A 157 4.59 -27.93 -39.38
CA GLY A 157 5.84 -28.67 -39.30
C GLY A 157 6.15 -29.42 -38.00
N GLY A 158 5.97 -30.73 -38.08
CA GLY A 158 6.28 -31.70 -37.06
C GLY A 158 7.76 -31.88 -36.72
N GLY A 159 8.02 -32.49 -35.59
CA GLY A 159 9.35 -32.91 -35.13
C GLY A 159 9.30 -33.48 -33.73
N SER A 160 9.19 -34.78 -33.63
CA SER A 160 9.28 -35.57 -32.39
C SER A 160 10.71 -35.61 -31.85
N SER A 161 10.93 -35.37 -30.55
CA SER A 161 11.92 -36.15 -29.81
C SER A 161 11.66 -36.03 -28.30
N ALA A 162 11.60 -37.20 -27.68
CA ALA A 162 11.46 -37.42 -26.25
C ALA A 162 12.79 -37.11 -25.53
N ALA A 163 12.73 -36.53 -24.36
CA ALA A 163 13.48 -37.02 -23.17
C ALA A 163 13.29 -36.13 -21.93
N SER A 164 12.97 -36.80 -20.85
CA SER A 164 13.39 -36.65 -19.45
C SER A 164 12.97 -35.43 -18.66
N GLY A 165 12.04 -35.70 -17.71
CA GLY A 165 12.06 -35.35 -16.28
C GLY A 165 12.61 -34.03 -15.81
N ALA A 166 11.79 -33.02 -15.73
CA ALA A 166 11.99 -31.86 -14.86
C ALA A 166 10.66 -31.49 -14.22
N ASN A 167 10.71 -31.10 -12.96
CA ASN A 167 9.57 -30.81 -12.10
C ASN A 167 8.53 -29.91 -12.78
N LYS A 168 7.30 -30.39 -12.81
CA LYS A 168 6.11 -29.66 -13.28
C LYS A 168 5.58 -28.79 -12.15
N ASP A 169 6.14 -27.65 -11.87
CA ASP A 169 5.54 -26.65 -10.96
C ASP A 169 5.76 -25.19 -11.41
N ASP A 170 6.27 -24.95 -12.61
CA ASP A 170 6.26 -23.63 -13.26
C ASP A 170 5.44 -23.69 -14.55
N GLU A 171 4.11 -23.77 -14.44
CA GLU A 171 3.25 -23.37 -15.55
C GLU A 171 3.49 -21.87 -15.81
N ASP A 172 4.09 -21.54 -16.96
CA ASP A 172 4.17 -20.20 -17.54
C ASP A 172 2.74 -19.61 -17.65
N VAL A 173 2.25 -19.02 -16.56
CA VAL A 173 1.06 -18.18 -16.60
C VAL A 173 1.46 -16.99 -17.48
N VAL A 174 0.90 -16.89 -18.67
CA VAL A 174 1.02 -15.70 -19.52
C VAL A 174 0.39 -14.56 -18.73
N GLU A 175 1.23 -13.89 -17.92
CA GLU A 175 0.77 -12.71 -17.15
C GLU A 175 0.42 -11.61 -18.13
N GLY A 176 -0.83 -11.14 -18.08
CA GLY A 176 -1.31 -10.04 -18.90
C GLY A 176 -0.50 -8.76 -18.64
N LYS A 177 -0.44 -7.88 -19.64
CA LYS A 177 0.19 -6.56 -19.54
C LYS A 177 -0.32 -5.81 -18.30
N GLN A 178 0.57 -5.10 -17.60
CA GLN A 178 0.21 -4.24 -16.48
C GLN A 178 0.42 -2.76 -16.81
N VAL A 179 -0.39 -1.90 -16.17
CA VAL A 179 -0.24 -0.45 -16.18
C VAL A 179 -0.49 0.08 -14.75
N VAL A 180 0.11 1.21 -14.42
CA VAL A 180 -0.17 1.93 -13.18
C VAL A 180 -0.93 3.20 -13.51
N ILE A 181 -2.06 3.41 -12.87
CA ILE A 181 -2.88 4.62 -13.02
C ILE A 181 -2.78 5.44 -11.75
N SER A 182 -2.61 6.75 -11.88
CA SER A 182 -2.64 7.73 -10.80
C SER A 182 -3.76 8.75 -10.99
N CYS A 183 -4.35 9.22 -9.89
CA CYS A 183 -5.29 10.36 -9.87
C CYS A 183 -5.25 11.04 -8.49
N GLY A 184 -5.50 12.34 -8.43
CA GLY A 184 -5.47 13.13 -7.21
C GLY A 184 -4.55 14.35 -7.32
N SER A 185 -4.04 14.85 -6.17
CA SER A 185 -3.11 15.98 -6.12
C SER A 185 -1.73 15.64 -6.70
N ASN A 186 -1.04 16.68 -7.18
CA ASN A 186 0.33 16.59 -7.71
C ASN A 186 1.26 17.65 -7.11
N ASP A 187 0.99 18.12 -5.91
CA ASP A 187 1.76 19.21 -5.28
C ASP A 187 3.24 18.87 -5.10
N PHE A 188 3.57 17.58 -5.01
CA PHE A 188 4.92 17.07 -4.83
C PHE A 188 5.34 16.09 -5.95
N GLY A 189 4.68 16.14 -7.12
CA GLY A 189 4.98 15.23 -8.22
C GLY A 189 4.44 13.81 -8.01
N GLU A 190 3.48 13.63 -7.10
CA GLU A 190 2.95 12.31 -6.72
C GLU A 190 2.31 11.60 -7.90
N LEU A 191 1.71 12.34 -8.85
CA LEU A 191 1.11 11.72 -10.05
C LEU A 191 2.11 11.00 -10.94
N GLY A 192 3.43 11.20 -10.74
CA GLY A 192 4.48 10.53 -11.51
C GLY A 192 4.49 10.88 -13.00
N ARG A 193 3.96 12.03 -13.37
CA ARG A 193 3.85 12.52 -14.73
C ARG A 193 3.89 14.05 -14.79
N ASP A 194 4.33 14.58 -15.91
CA ASP A 194 4.21 16.01 -16.18
C ASP A 194 2.74 16.37 -16.42
N LEU A 195 2.26 17.37 -15.71
CA LEU A 195 0.98 17.99 -16.07
C LEU A 195 1.23 18.94 -17.25
N PRO A 196 0.39 18.87 -18.30
CA PRO A 196 0.49 19.86 -19.35
C PRO A 196 0.25 21.25 -18.75
N LEU A 197 1.22 22.15 -18.90
CA LEU A 197 1.14 23.53 -18.41
C LEU A 197 -0.05 24.30 -19.04
N THR A 198 -0.49 23.87 -20.20
CA THR A 198 -1.74 24.27 -20.86
C THR A 198 -2.16 23.16 -21.80
N LEU A 199 -3.43 22.78 -21.82
CA LEU A 199 -3.98 22.06 -22.96
C LEU A 199 -4.16 23.11 -24.09
N SER A 200 -3.07 23.43 -24.79
CA SER A 200 -2.94 24.55 -25.71
C SER A 200 -3.76 24.43 -27.02
N ASN A 201 -4.52 23.36 -27.20
CA ASN A 201 -5.33 23.12 -28.41
C ASN A 201 -6.85 23.11 -28.17
N THR A 202 -7.31 23.50 -26.99
CA THR A 202 -8.73 23.70 -26.71
C THR A 202 -9.04 25.19 -26.59
N PRO A 203 -10.23 25.68 -27.07
CA PRO A 203 -10.61 27.10 -27.01
C PRO A 203 -10.71 27.65 -25.56
N THR A 204 -10.74 26.79 -24.57
CA THR A 204 -10.73 27.15 -23.14
C THR A 204 -9.64 26.36 -22.45
N PRO A 205 -8.59 27.02 -21.84
CA PRO A 205 -7.58 26.35 -21.05
C PRO A 205 -8.24 25.65 -19.86
N ILE A 206 -8.02 24.33 -19.73
CA ILE A 206 -8.46 23.59 -18.54
C ILE A 206 -7.54 24.01 -17.39
N PRO A 207 -8.04 24.48 -16.25
CA PRO A 207 -7.21 24.80 -15.09
C PRO A 207 -6.36 23.59 -14.68
N ILE A 208 -5.13 23.82 -14.22
CA ILE A 208 -4.20 22.77 -13.73
C ILE A 208 -4.86 21.87 -12.69
N SER A 209 -5.73 22.46 -11.83
CA SER A 209 -6.54 21.72 -10.85
C SER A 209 -7.48 20.68 -11.46
N GLN A 210 -7.97 20.89 -12.69
CA GLN A 210 -8.81 19.91 -13.38
C GLN A 210 -8.01 18.86 -14.16
N ALA A 211 -6.83 19.23 -14.68
CA ALA A 211 -5.95 18.29 -15.36
C ALA A 211 -5.39 17.21 -14.41
N SER A 212 -5.23 17.50 -13.12
CA SER A 212 -4.81 16.54 -12.11
C SER A 212 -5.89 15.50 -11.77
N GLN A 213 -7.15 15.82 -11.97
CA GLN A 213 -8.30 14.96 -11.64
C GLN A 213 -8.52 13.82 -12.65
N VAL A 214 -7.90 13.86 -13.83
CA VAL A 214 -8.07 12.82 -14.84
C VAL A 214 -7.13 11.65 -14.53
N PRO A 215 -7.65 10.44 -14.28
CA PRO A 215 -6.83 9.26 -14.14
C PRO A 215 -5.94 9.06 -15.37
N THR A 216 -4.66 8.82 -15.16
CA THR A 216 -3.69 8.73 -16.25
C THR A 216 -2.67 7.64 -15.97
N ILE A 217 -2.24 6.94 -17.01
CA ILE A 217 -1.20 5.91 -16.93
C ILE A 217 0.14 6.58 -16.64
N ILE A 218 0.84 6.07 -15.63
CA ILE A 218 2.24 6.41 -15.32
C ILE A 218 3.14 5.53 -16.18
N ASP A 219 4.09 6.14 -16.88
CA ASP A 219 5.11 5.39 -17.58
C ASP A 219 6.20 4.90 -16.62
N LEU A 220 6.14 3.64 -16.24
CA LEU A 220 7.20 2.94 -15.50
C LEU A 220 8.18 2.23 -16.44
N SER A 221 8.05 2.42 -17.76
CA SER A 221 8.86 1.73 -18.79
C SER A 221 8.89 0.21 -18.58
N LEU A 222 7.71 -0.39 -18.36
CA LEU A 222 7.57 -1.83 -18.17
C LEU A 222 7.93 -2.56 -19.46
N ARG A 223 8.86 -3.51 -19.37
CA ARG A 223 9.25 -4.40 -20.46
C ARG A 223 8.27 -5.58 -20.57
N PRO A 224 8.21 -6.25 -21.73
CA PRO A 224 7.43 -7.48 -21.85
C PRO A 224 7.81 -8.52 -20.78
N GLY A 225 6.83 -9.03 -20.05
CA GLY A 225 7.03 -9.96 -18.93
C GLY A 225 7.46 -9.32 -17.61
N GLU A 226 7.60 -7.99 -17.53
CA GLU A 226 7.75 -7.29 -16.26
C GLU A 226 6.38 -7.00 -15.64
N ARG A 227 6.34 -7.07 -14.30
CA ARG A 227 5.16 -6.75 -13.49
C ARG A 227 5.51 -5.90 -12.30
N VAL A 228 4.58 -5.11 -11.82
CA VAL A 228 4.67 -4.40 -10.55
C VAL A 228 4.39 -5.40 -9.42
N GLU A 229 5.43 -5.81 -8.72
CA GLU A 229 5.34 -6.76 -7.60
C GLU A 229 4.90 -6.09 -6.30
N PHE A 230 5.43 -4.89 -6.03
CA PHE A 230 5.00 -4.04 -4.92
C PHE A 230 4.75 -2.63 -5.40
N LEU A 231 3.75 -1.97 -4.80
CA LEU A 231 3.46 -0.55 -4.96
C LEU A 231 3.04 -0.01 -3.60
N LYS A 232 3.78 0.96 -3.07
CA LYS A 232 3.50 1.58 -1.78
C LYS A 232 3.65 3.09 -1.86
N GLY A 233 2.79 3.81 -1.15
CA GLY A 233 2.86 5.24 -0.94
C GLY A 233 3.34 5.58 0.47
N GLY A 234 4.26 6.54 0.56
CA GLY A 234 4.54 7.27 1.79
C GLY A 234 3.65 8.52 1.89
N GLN A 235 4.08 9.53 2.66
CA GLN A 235 3.28 10.75 2.74
C GLN A 235 3.16 11.47 1.37
N ARG A 236 4.29 11.60 0.64
CA ARG A 236 4.39 12.38 -0.61
C ARG A 236 5.27 11.73 -1.67
N HIS A 237 5.72 10.51 -1.45
CA HIS A 237 6.53 9.75 -2.41
C HIS A 237 5.97 8.35 -2.58
N VAL A 238 6.29 7.75 -3.69
CA VAL A 238 5.83 6.40 -4.07
C VAL A 238 7.01 5.56 -4.47
N VAL A 239 6.98 4.28 -4.11
CA VAL A 239 7.97 3.30 -4.54
C VAL A 239 7.25 2.08 -5.11
N ALA A 240 7.70 1.67 -6.28
CA ALA A 240 7.30 0.43 -6.94
C ALA A 240 8.50 -0.51 -7.05
N VAL A 241 8.30 -1.80 -6.81
CA VAL A 241 9.25 -2.86 -7.16
C VAL A 241 8.69 -3.56 -8.40
N VAL A 242 9.46 -3.54 -9.46
CA VAL A 242 9.13 -4.17 -10.74
C VAL A 242 9.97 -5.42 -10.89
N SER A 243 9.33 -6.55 -11.14
CA SER A 243 9.94 -7.87 -11.32
C SER A 243 9.80 -8.36 -12.73
N GLY A 244 10.79 -9.08 -13.23
CA GLY A 244 10.79 -9.72 -14.53
C GLY A 244 11.91 -10.78 -14.63
N LYS A 245 12.10 -11.37 -15.80
CA LYS A 245 13.13 -12.40 -16.03
C LYS A 245 14.56 -11.92 -15.72
N ALA A 246 14.83 -10.62 -15.81
CA ALA A 246 16.13 -10.02 -15.49
C ALA A 246 16.30 -9.70 -13.98
N GLY A 247 15.37 -10.09 -13.12
CA GLY A 247 15.36 -9.77 -11.69
C GLY A 247 14.42 -8.62 -11.34
N GLN A 248 14.73 -7.92 -10.24
CA GLN A 248 13.93 -6.82 -9.74
C GLN A 248 14.62 -5.47 -9.97
N ARG A 249 13.83 -4.43 -10.19
CA ARG A 249 14.26 -3.03 -10.14
C ARG A 249 13.30 -2.20 -9.30
N VAL A 250 13.82 -1.18 -8.64
CA VAL A 250 13.03 -0.27 -7.82
C VAL A 250 12.86 1.05 -8.56
N VAL A 251 11.63 1.53 -8.63
CA VAL A 251 11.28 2.81 -9.26
C VAL A 251 10.56 3.67 -8.24
N GLY A 252 10.97 4.93 -8.10
CA GLY A 252 10.33 5.85 -7.18
C GLY A 252 10.01 7.18 -7.85
N TRP A 253 9.00 7.90 -7.33
CA TRP A 253 8.60 9.22 -7.79
C TRP A 253 7.91 10.03 -6.68
N GLY A 254 7.67 11.32 -6.95
CA GLY A 254 7.06 12.24 -6.00
C GLY A 254 8.09 13.08 -5.25
N ALA A 255 7.86 13.35 -3.97
CA ALA A 255 8.80 14.11 -3.14
C ALA A 255 10.17 13.46 -3.06
N SER A 256 11.24 14.27 -3.21
CA SER A 256 12.61 13.77 -3.27
C SER A 256 13.60 14.56 -2.41
N ARG A 257 13.17 15.68 -1.80
CA ARG A 257 14.04 16.66 -1.13
C ARG A 257 14.87 16.10 0.03
N LYS A 258 14.41 15.03 0.68
CA LYS A 258 15.09 14.40 1.82
C LYS A 258 15.83 13.11 1.43
N GLY A 259 15.97 12.85 0.12
CA GLY A 259 16.58 11.63 -0.39
C GLY A 259 15.62 10.45 -0.45
N GLU A 260 14.31 10.69 -0.46
CA GLU A 260 13.27 9.67 -0.53
C GLU A 260 13.44 8.75 -1.74
N LEU A 261 14.03 9.27 -2.81
CA LEU A 261 14.21 8.60 -4.10
C LEU A 261 15.67 8.33 -4.45
N SER A 262 16.59 8.40 -3.47
CA SER A 262 18.02 8.17 -3.66
C SER A 262 18.60 7.16 -2.69
N ALA A 263 19.35 6.19 -3.20
CA ALA A 263 20.10 5.24 -2.39
C ALA A 263 21.34 5.84 -1.69
N ASP A 264 21.73 7.08 -2.00
CA ASP A 264 22.90 7.75 -1.40
C ASP A 264 22.71 7.98 0.12
N THR A 265 21.47 7.91 0.59
CA THR A 265 21.08 8.03 1.99
C THR A 265 21.03 6.69 2.73
N LEU A 266 21.40 5.58 2.08
CA LEU A 266 21.46 4.26 2.75
C LEU A 266 22.28 4.37 4.04
N SER A 267 21.76 3.77 5.11
CA SER A 267 22.46 3.66 6.37
C SER A 267 23.69 2.74 6.19
N SER A 268 24.78 3.34 5.72
CA SER A 268 26.07 2.68 5.63
C SER A 268 26.86 2.91 6.92
N ASN A 269 27.71 1.96 7.29
CA ASN A 269 28.62 1.99 8.46
C ASN A 269 29.60 3.17 8.50
N THR A 270 29.40 4.22 7.71
CA THR A 270 30.20 5.44 7.75
C THR A 270 29.41 6.53 8.44
N SER A 271 29.62 6.63 9.77
CA SER A 271 29.30 7.80 10.58
C SER A 271 30.01 9.05 10.04
N LYS A 272 29.56 9.57 8.92
CA LYS A 272 29.74 10.99 8.58
C LYS A 272 28.47 11.71 9.00
N VAL A 273 28.32 11.89 10.32
CA VAL A 273 27.54 12.99 10.87
C VAL A 273 28.01 14.24 10.11
N LEU A 274 27.16 14.74 9.23
CA LEU A 274 27.28 16.12 8.74
C LEU A 274 27.05 17.01 9.96
N SER A 275 28.13 17.25 10.73
CA SER A 275 28.14 18.26 11.78
C SER A 275 27.84 19.61 11.12
N SER A 276 26.62 20.08 11.32
CA SER A 276 26.17 21.41 10.93
C SER A 276 26.88 22.47 11.79
N LYS A 277 28.14 22.78 11.48
CA LYS A 277 28.80 24.00 11.86
C LYS A 277 29.53 24.59 10.65
N ALA A 278 28.74 25.10 9.72
CA ALA A 278 29.23 26.09 8.76
C ALA A 278 28.14 27.17 8.61
N LYS A 279 28.25 28.25 9.37
CA LYS A 279 27.62 29.51 9.05
C LYS A 279 28.19 29.99 7.69
N GLY A 280 27.33 30.10 6.69
CA GLY A 280 27.66 30.81 5.47
C GLY A 280 27.14 30.15 4.19
N LYS A 281 26.15 30.80 3.54
CA LYS A 281 25.56 30.62 2.20
C LYS A 281 24.66 29.40 2.06
N SER A 282 23.40 29.65 1.68
CA SER A 282 22.41 28.63 1.34
C SER A 282 22.98 27.70 0.27
N LYS A 283 23.44 26.52 0.67
CA LYS A 283 23.68 25.44 -0.27
C LYS A 283 22.32 24.99 -0.80
N ALA A 284 22.15 24.94 -2.12
CA ALA A 284 21.02 24.28 -2.75
C ALA A 284 20.82 22.90 -2.10
N ALA A 285 19.57 22.48 -1.89
CA ALA A 285 19.28 21.16 -1.38
C ALA A 285 19.99 20.12 -2.27
N PRO A 286 20.62 19.06 -1.71
CA PRO A 286 21.37 18.09 -2.49
C PRO A 286 20.48 17.29 -3.47
N TYR A 287 19.17 17.30 -3.25
CA TYR A 287 18.19 16.58 -4.08
C TYR A 287 17.13 17.55 -4.63
N PRO A 288 16.54 17.24 -5.81
CA PRO A 288 15.40 18.01 -6.33
C PRO A 288 14.22 17.94 -5.37
N THR A 289 13.30 18.89 -5.44
CA THR A 289 12.10 18.92 -4.59
C THR A 289 11.17 17.76 -4.93
N THR A 290 11.06 17.44 -6.22
CA THR A 290 10.22 16.36 -6.78
C THR A 290 10.99 15.62 -7.86
N SER A 291 10.60 14.39 -8.14
CA SER A 291 11.17 13.61 -9.23
C SER A 291 10.07 12.83 -9.96
N PRO A 292 10.13 12.74 -11.30
CA PRO A 292 9.35 11.77 -12.07
C PRO A 292 9.79 10.34 -11.74
N PRO A 293 9.14 9.30 -12.29
CA PRO A 293 9.57 7.93 -12.11
C PRO A 293 11.05 7.74 -12.43
N THR A 294 11.83 7.36 -11.43
CA THR A 294 13.28 7.26 -11.48
C THR A 294 13.73 5.96 -10.85
N ILE A 295 14.77 5.30 -11.41
CA ILE A 295 15.31 4.07 -10.84
C ILE A 295 16.08 4.40 -9.56
N ILE A 296 15.76 3.69 -8.48
CA ILE A 296 16.48 3.73 -7.20
C ILE A 296 17.43 2.53 -7.17
N HIS A 297 18.74 2.78 -7.23
CA HIS A 297 19.75 1.74 -7.23
C HIS A 297 20.06 1.25 -5.81
N LEU A 298 19.30 0.24 -5.34
CA LEU A 298 19.55 -0.40 -4.06
C LEU A 298 20.63 -1.50 -4.19
N PRO A 299 21.54 -1.64 -3.20
CA PRO A 299 22.56 -2.69 -3.19
C PRO A 299 21.97 -4.04 -2.76
N VAL A 300 21.07 -4.58 -3.56
CA VAL A 300 20.50 -5.91 -3.34
C VAL A 300 21.50 -6.95 -3.81
N PRO A 301 21.95 -7.91 -2.94
CA PRO A 301 22.80 -9.01 -3.35
C PRO A 301 22.16 -9.85 -4.47
N SER A 302 22.96 -10.40 -5.38
CA SER A 302 22.46 -11.13 -6.55
C SER A 302 21.69 -12.42 -6.23
N ASP A 303 21.91 -12.99 -5.04
CA ASP A 303 21.24 -14.16 -4.49
C ASP A 303 20.00 -13.82 -3.66
N GLN A 304 19.66 -12.53 -3.54
CA GLN A 304 18.52 -12.06 -2.77
C GLN A 304 17.55 -11.24 -3.61
N ARG A 305 16.33 -11.14 -3.11
CA ARG A 305 15.27 -10.33 -3.70
C ARG A 305 14.57 -9.51 -2.63
N ILE A 306 13.94 -8.42 -3.03
CA ILE A 306 13.05 -7.65 -2.17
C ILE A 306 11.75 -8.44 -2.02
N ILE A 307 11.36 -8.71 -0.79
CA ILE A 307 10.14 -9.45 -0.45
C ILE A 307 9.07 -8.59 0.24
N ASN A 308 9.43 -7.39 0.68
CA ASN A 308 8.49 -6.40 1.21
C ASN A 308 9.09 -5.00 1.15
N ILE A 309 8.24 -3.97 1.05
CA ILE A 309 8.60 -2.55 1.19
C ILE A 309 7.62 -1.85 2.13
N SER A 310 8.13 -0.90 2.91
CA SER A 310 7.33 -0.06 3.81
C SER A 310 7.83 1.38 3.76
N LEU A 311 6.91 2.33 3.68
CA LEU A 311 7.21 3.75 3.51
C LEU A 311 6.63 4.57 4.67
N GLY A 312 7.47 5.44 5.23
CA GLY A 312 7.03 6.47 6.18
C GLY A 312 6.78 7.82 5.50
N ALA A 313 6.85 8.92 6.26
CA ALA A 313 6.62 10.26 5.69
C ALA A 313 7.70 10.66 4.66
N SER A 314 8.94 10.28 4.91
CA SER A 314 10.08 10.64 4.06
C SER A 314 11.20 9.60 4.04
N HIS A 315 10.97 8.41 4.58
CA HIS A 315 11.91 7.30 4.54
C HIS A 315 11.22 6.06 3.98
N SER A 316 12.03 5.12 3.55
CA SER A 316 11.59 3.85 2.99
C SER A 316 12.44 2.71 3.52
N LEU A 317 11.82 1.55 3.65
CA LEU A 317 12.45 0.29 4.02
C LEU A 317 12.20 -0.75 2.93
N ALA A 318 13.20 -1.57 2.64
CA ALA A 318 13.06 -2.78 1.83
C ALA A 318 13.57 -3.98 2.62
N LEU A 319 12.74 -5.01 2.76
CA LEU A 319 13.10 -6.29 3.35
C LEU A 319 13.58 -7.23 2.25
N LEU A 320 14.75 -7.79 2.42
CA LEU A 320 15.33 -8.78 1.52
C LEU A 320 15.02 -10.21 1.97
N SER A 321 15.02 -11.15 1.04
CA SER A 321 14.72 -12.57 1.29
C SER A 321 15.65 -13.23 2.32
N GLY A 322 16.85 -12.69 2.53
CA GLY A 322 17.78 -13.11 3.58
C GLY A 322 17.54 -12.49 4.95
N GLY A 323 16.42 -11.76 5.16
CA GLY A 323 16.10 -11.12 6.44
C GLY A 323 16.93 -9.86 6.75
N THR A 324 17.58 -9.29 5.73
CA THR A 324 18.29 -8.01 5.81
C THR A 324 17.34 -6.89 5.42
N VAL A 325 17.45 -5.73 6.08
CA VAL A 325 16.66 -4.53 5.76
C VAL A 325 17.57 -3.44 5.20
N LEU A 326 17.15 -2.84 4.10
CA LEU A 326 17.73 -1.61 3.54
C LEU A 326 16.82 -0.44 3.91
N GLY A 327 17.40 0.64 4.42
CA GLY A 327 16.67 1.87 4.76
C GLY A 327 17.28 3.07 4.07
N TRP A 328 16.45 3.93 3.45
CA TRP A 328 16.91 5.16 2.78
C TRP A 328 15.90 6.30 2.94
N GLY A 329 16.31 7.52 2.58
CA GLY A 329 15.51 8.73 2.68
C GLY A 329 15.81 9.54 3.93
N GLY A 330 14.81 10.26 4.44
CA GLY A 330 14.94 11.13 5.61
C GLY A 330 15.24 10.35 6.89
N ASN A 331 16.17 10.86 7.72
CA ASN A 331 16.61 10.23 8.97
C ASN A 331 16.71 11.20 10.15
N LEU A 332 15.97 12.31 10.10
CA LEU A 332 16.04 13.34 11.15
C LEU A 332 15.54 12.87 12.52
N LYS A 333 14.74 11.81 12.54
CA LYS A 333 14.18 11.20 13.76
C LYS A 333 14.88 9.90 14.15
N GLY A 334 15.97 9.53 13.48
CA GLY A 334 16.68 8.27 13.70
C GLY A 334 15.96 7.04 13.14
N GLN A 335 14.96 7.23 12.28
CA GLN A 335 14.08 6.15 11.79
C GLN A 335 14.78 5.10 10.94
N ILE A 336 15.96 5.39 10.39
CA ILE A 336 16.75 4.42 9.61
C ILE A 336 18.20 4.29 10.09
N THR A 337 18.54 4.83 11.27
CA THR A 337 19.93 4.88 11.75
C THR A 337 20.52 3.47 11.91
N ASP A 338 19.81 2.59 12.58
CA ASP A 338 20.33 1.30 13.03
C ASP A 338 19.70 0.09 12.32
N VAL A 339 19.03 0.30 11.17
CA VAL A 339 18.36 -0.78 10.43
C VAL A 339 19.29 -1.93 10.08
N HIS A 340 20.59 -1.67 9.88
CA HIS A 340 21.61 -2.65 9.55
C HIS A 340 22.00 -3.57 10.74
N LEU A 341 21.63 -3.20 11.96
CA LEU A 341 21.88 -3.98 13.17
C LEU A 341 20.85 -5.10 13.36
N VAL A 342 19.64 -4.93 12.86
CA VAL A 342 18.57 -5.93 12.97
C VAL A 342 18.82 -7.06 11.98
N LYS A 343 18.80 -8.29 12.44
CA LYS A 343 19.02 -9.50 11.63
C LYS A 343 17.81 -10.43 11.70
N GLY A 344 17.68 -11.29 10.70
CA GLY A 344 16.59 -12.26 10.66
C GLY A 344 15.20 -11.63 10.65
N VAL A 345 15.08 -10.47 10.02
CA VAL A 345 13.80 -9.75 9.94
C VAL A 345 12.82 -10.51 9.06
N LYS A 346 11.61 -10.71 9.56
CA LYS A 346 10.50 -11.39 8.89
C LYS A 346 9.45 -10.43 8.34
N GLU A 347 9.19 -9.34 9.08
CA GLU A 347 8.28 -8.28 8.66
C GLU A 347 8.84 -6.92 9.01
N ILE A 348 8.49 -5.93 8.19
CA ILE A 348 8.81 -4.52 8.40
C ILE A 348 7.53 -3.69 8.35
N ALA A 349 7.48 -2.63 9.15
CA ALA A 349 6.47 -1.61 9.07
C ALA A 349 7.09 -0.22 9.31
N SER A 350 6.47 0.83 8.78
CA SER A 350 6.89 2.21 8.97
C SER A 350 5.70 3.08 9.34
N THR A 351 5.78 3.78 10.45
CA THR A 351 4.97 4.98 10.69
C THR A 351 5.62 6.18 9.97
N TRP A 352 5.03 7.35 10.04
CA TRP A 352 5.65 8.53 9.42
C TRP A 352 7.07 8.82 9.91
N GLY A 353 7.32 8.59 11.19
CA GLY A 353 8.61 8.88 11.81
C GLY A 353 9.32 7.69 12.43
N GLY A 354 8.79 6.49 12.36
CA GLY A 354 9.33 5.29 13.00
C GLY A 354 9.46 4.10 12.06
N SER A 355 10.33 3.17 12.42
CA SER A 355 10.56 1.90 11.74
C SER A 355 10.46 0.73 12.72
N TYR A 356 9.85 -0.37 12.30
CA TYR A 356 9.53 -1.53 13.13
C TYR A 356 9.94 -2.81 12.43
N PHE A 357 10.45 -3.76 13.20
CA PHE A 357 11.04 -5.00 12.71
C PHE A 357 10.57 -6.18 13.56
N LEU A 358 9.92 -7.14 12.94
CA LEU A 358 9.58 -8.41 13.57
C LEU A 358 10.63 -9.46 13.22
N THR A 359 11.19 -10.10 14.23
CA THR A 359 12.20 -11.17 14.13
C THR A 359 11.78 -12.36 14.98
N ASP A 360 12.56 -13.44 14.96
CA ASP A 360 12.38 -14.54 15.92
C ASP A 360 12.72 -14.15 17.37
N GLU A 361 13.59 -13.15 17.53
CA GLU A 361 14.02 -12.66 18.84
C GLU A 361 13.02 -11.67 19.45
N GLY A 362 12.05 -11.19 18.67
CA GLY A 362 11.01 -10.28 19.12
C GLY A 362 10.73 -9.11 18.17
N LEU A 363 10.04 -8.14 18.70
CA LEU A 363 9.64 -6.90 18.02
C LEU A 363 10.62 -5.79 18.40
N PHE A 364 11.12 -5.05 17.40
CA PHE A 364 12.03 -3.92 17.58
C PHE A 364 11.45 -2.66 16.94
N SER A 365 11.80 -1.51 17.51
CA SER A 365 11.40 -0.19 16.99
C SER A 365 12.51 0.82 17.10
N GLN A 366 12.52 1.82 16.20
CA GLN A 366 13.39 3.00 16.26
C GLN A 366 12.73 4.20 15.58
N GLY A 367 13.20 5.40 15.89
CA GLY A 367 12.74 6.65 15.28
C GLY A 367 12.01 7.57 16.26
N SER A 368 10.96 8.25 15.78
CA SER A 368 10.17 9.19 16.59
C SER A 368 9.37 8.48 17.68
N ASN A 369 9.32 9.11 18.87
CA ASN A 369 8.47 8.67 19.98
C ASN A 369 7.59 9.81 20.52
N THR A 370 7.28 10.80 19.71
CA THR A 370 6.51 12.00 20.13
C THR A 370 5.08 11.67 20.55
N HIS A 371 4.54 10.52 20.11
CA HIS A 371 3.20 10.00 20.39
C HIS A 371 3.25 8.56 20.92
N SER A 372 4.30 8.23 21.65
CA SER A 372 4.49 6.89 22.25
C SER A 372 4.55 5.74 21.22
N GLN A 373 4.73 6.07 19.93
CA GLN A 373 4.65 5.10 18.84
C GLN A 373 5.78 4.06 18.83
N LEU A 374 6.88 4.29 19.56
CA LEU A 374 7.91 3.26 19.71
C LEU A 374 7.52 2.09 20.62
N LEU A 375 6.44 2.23 21.41
CA LEU A 375 5.89 1.20 22.30
C LEU A 375 6.90 0.67 23.34
N ARG A 376 7.83 1.51 23.77
CA ARG A 376 8.89 1.20 24.74
C ARG A 376 8.85 2.13 25.95
N GLY A 377 7.72 2.78 26.22
CA GLY A 377 7.58 3.84 27.21
C GLY A 377 7.82 5.23 26.61
N GLN A 378 7.39 6.26 27.33
CA GLN A 378 7.41 7.64 26.84
C GLN A 378 8.82 8.28 26.82
N SER A 379 9.71 7.85 27.71
CA SER A 379 11.00 8.48 27.94
C SER A 379 12.15 7.87 27.14
N VAL A 380 11.88 6.99 26.18
CA VAL A 380 12.93 6.35 25.36
C VAL A 380 13.35 7.25 24.22
N GLY A 381 14.63 7.16 23.85
CA GLY A 381 15.19 7.85 22.70
C GLY A 381 14.82 7.19 21.36
N SER A 382 15.37 7.76 20.28
CA SER A 382 15.11 7.33 18.91
C SER A 382 15.92 6.10 18.46
N GLU A 383 16.85 5.62 19.29
CA GLU A 383 17.68 4.45 19.00
C GLU A 383 16.88 3.17 18.85
N LEU A 384 17.46 2.19 18.18
CA LEU A 384 16.91 0.85 18.07
C LEU A 384 16.75 0.21 19.45
N GLY A 385 15.59 -0.36 19.72
CA GLY A 385 15.34 -1.08 20.97
C GLY A 385 14.16 -2.04 20.85
N GLN A 386 14.17 -3.03 21.74
CA GLN A 386 13.15 -4.06 21.77
C GLN A 386 11.87 -3.56 22.43
N VAL A 387 10.73 -3.90 21.83
CA VAL A 387 9.38 -3.65 22.34
C VAL A 387 8.98 -4.80 23.25
N ALA A 388 8.50 -4.49 24.45
CA ALA A 388 7.98 -5.50 25.36
C ALA A 388 6.67 -6.09 24.82
N VAL A 389 6.69 -7.38 24.54
CA VAL A 389 5.50 -8.16 24.18
C VAL A 389 5.08 -8.96 25.41
N PRO A 390 3.79 -8.97 25.80
CA PRO A 390 3.33 -9.80 26.92
C PRO A 390 3.70 -11.29 26.71
N GLU A 391 4.23 -11.95 27.74
CA GLU A 391 4.77 -13.34 27.65
C GLU A 391 3.79 -14.37 27.07
N ALA A 392 2.48 -14.14 27.28
CA ALA A 392 1.44 -15.03 26.76
C ALA A 392 1.15 -14.83 25.25
N LEU A 393 1.82 -13.87 24.58
CA LEU A 393 1.53 -13.49 23.21
C LEU A 393 2.76 -13.63 22.32
N LYS A 394 2.57 -14.20 21.15
CA LYS A 394 3.52 -14.18 20.04
C LYS A 394 2.98 -13.27 18.95
N VAL A 395 3.72 -12.21 18.61
CA VAL A 395 3.37 -11.34 17.47
C VAL A 395 3.64 -12.08 16.18
N ASP A 396 2.64 -12.17 15.31
CA ASP A 396 2.73 -12.84 14.01
C ASP A 396 2.76 -11.85 12.85
N ARG A 397 2.13 -10.67 13.01
CA ARG A 397 2.06 -9.61 11.98
C ARG A 397 2.16 -8.24 12.61
N ILE A 398 2.81 -7.32 11.89
CA ILE A 398 2.85 -5.89 12.21
C ILE A 398 2.30 -5.06 11.05
N VAL A 399 1.50 -4.04 11.37
CA VAL A 399 0.96 -3.09 10.41
C VAL A 399 1.06 -1.70 11.01
N ALA A 400 1.48 -0.72 10.23
CA ALA A 400 1.57 0.66 10.67
C ALA A 400 0.56 1.54 9.93
N GLY A 401 -0.04 2.47 10.67
CA GLY A 401 -0.66 3.68 10.13
C GLY A 401 0.31 4.85 10.20
N THR A 402 -0.22 6.07 10.29
CA THR A 402 0.63 7.28 10.31
C THR A 402 1.55 7.36 11.52
N GLU A 403 1.03 7.21 12.74
CA GLU A 403 1.80 7.24 14.00
C GLU A 403 1.28 6.20 15.00
N HIS A 404 0.61 5.15 14.52
CA HIS A 404 0.08 4.05 15.32
C HIS A 404 0.33 2.70 14.65
N LEU A 405 0.18 1.65 15.42
CA LEU A 405 0.43 0.29 14.97
C LEU A 405 -0.71 -0.64 15.37
N LEU A 406 -0.91 -1.65 14.52
CA LEU A 406 -1.77 -2.79 14.76
C LEU A 406 -0.94 -4.06 14.67
N PHE A 407 -1.31 -5.06 15.45
CA PHE A 407 -0.62 -6.35 15.48
C PHE A 407 -1.63 -7.49 15.51
N ILE A 408 -1.33 -8.55 14.78
CA ILE A 408 -1.96 -9.84 15.00
C ILE A 408 -0.98 -10.65 15.86
N ALA A 409 -1.47 -11.16 16.97
CA ALA A 409 -0.70 -12.02 17.87
C ALA A 409 -1.49 -13.30 18.19
N THR A 410 -0.75 -14.38 18.47
CA THR A 410 -1.32 -15.68 18.85
C THR A 410 -0.97 -15.96 20.30
N THR A 411 -1.95 -16.42 21.07
CA THR A 411 -1.79 -16.91 22.44
C THR A 411 -1.29 -18.36 22.46
N SER A 412 -0.86 -18.85 23.61
CA SER A 412 -0.38 -20.22 23.77
C SER A 412 -1.42 -21.30 23.44
N ASP A 413 -2.72 -20.98 23.54
CA ASP A 413 -3.82 -21.87 23.15
C ASP A 413 -4.18 -21.81 21.65
N GLY A 414 -3.44 -21.02 20.86
CA GLY A 414 -3.66 -20.83 19.42
C GLY A 414 -4.72 -19.79 19.06
N SER A 415 -5.31 -19.11 20.05
CA SER A 415 -6.30 -18.04 19.78
C SER A 415 -5.59 -16.78 19.27
N GLN A 416 -6.22 -16.11 18.31
CA GLN A 416 -5.71 -14.82 17.82
C GLN A 416 -6.17 -13.66 18.70
N ARG A 417 -5.31 -12.63 18.79
CA ARG A 417 -5.60 -11.33 19.40
C ARG A 417 -5.22 -10.22 18.43
N LEU A 418 -6.04 -9.21 18.33
CA LEU A 418 -5.71 -7.95 17.71
C LEU A 418 -5.17 -7.01 18.79
N LEU A 419 -4.01 -6.42 18.55
CA LEU A 419 -3.38 -5.47 19.46
C LEU A 419 -3.13 -4.15 18.74
N SER A 420 -3.05 -3.07 19.50
CA SER A 420 -2.74 -1.75 18.99
C SER A 420 -1.86 -0.96 19.96
N GLY A 421 -1.24 0.12 19.47
CA GLY A 421 -0.46 1.03 20.28
C GLY A 421 0.08 2.22 19.49
N GLY A 422 0.59 3.24 20.18
CA GLY A 422 1.04 4.52 19.64
C GLY A 422 -0.01 5.62 19.77
N TRP A 423 -0.06 6.52 18.80
CA TRP A 423 -0.95 7.68 18.75
C TRP A 423 -2.43 7.30 18.63
N ASN A 424 -3.32 8.00 19.37
CA ASN A 424 -4.74 7.67 19.46
C ASN A 424 -5.70 8.88 19.51
N GLU A 425 -5.27 10.06 19.09
CA GLU A 425 -6.09 11.28 19.18
C GLU A 425 -7.47 11.17 18.52
N HIS A 426 -7.60 10.32 17.50
CA HIS A 426 -8.84 10.06 16.76
C HIS A 426 -9.55 8.75 17.14
N GLY A 427 -9.07 8.01 18.16
CA GLY A 427 -9.60 6.70 18.49
C GLY A 427 -9.11 5.57 17.56
N ASN A 428 -8.06 5.84 16.79
CA ASN A 428 -7.52 4.91 15.78
C ASN A 428 -6.87 3.65 16.35
N LEU A 429 -6.70 3.54 17.68
CA LEU A 429 -6.28 2.30 18.34
C LEU A 429 -7.43 1.33 18.61
N ALA A 430 -8.70 1.71 18.36
CA ALA A 430 -9.87 0.89 18.63
C ALA A 430 -10.04 0.47 20.12
N LEU A 431 -9.57 1.28 21.07
CA LEU A 431 -9.56 0.96 22.51
C LEU A 431 -10.74 1.56 23.26
N GLY A 432 -11.66 2.27 22.57
CA GLY A 432 -12.82 2.92 23.17
C GLY A 432 -12.53 4.30 23.78
N ASP A 433 -11.32 4.82 23.59
CA ASP A 433 -10.88 6.13 24.05
C ASP A 433 -9.96 6.81 23.03
N GLN A 434 -9.37 7.97 23.37
CA GLN A 434 -8.47 8.76 22.54
C GLN A 434 -7.11 8.99 23.22
N LEU A 435 -6.68 8.08 24.09
CA LEU A 435 -5.41 8.19 24.80
C LEU A 435 -4.31 7.41 24.07
N ASP A 436 -3.15 8.04 23.89
CA ASP A 436 -1.95 7.39 23.35
C ASP A 436 -1.54 6.18 24.21
N ARG A 437 -0.92 5.20 23.59
CA ARG A 437 -0.40 4.00 24.26
C ARG A 437 1.07 3.79 23.95
N ASP A 438 1.87 3.75 25.00
CA ASP A 438 3.32 3.51 24.96
C ASP A 438 3.70 2.01 25.06
N SER A 439 2.72 1.15 25.01
CA SER A 439 2.84 -0.31 25.07
C SER A 439 1.69 -0.98 24.34
N LEU A 440 1.85 -2.26 24.00
CA LEU A 440 0.83 -3.05 23.31
C LEU A 440 -0.43 -3.22 24.16
N LYS A 441 -1.60 -2.97 23.58
CA LYS A 441 -2.92 -3.16 24.20
C LYS A 441 -3.79 -4.07 23.33
N VAL A 442 -4.52 -4.99 23.96
CA VAL A 442 -5.51 -5.83 23.29
C VAL A 442 -6.71 -4.97 22.90
N VAL A 443 -7.15 -5.08 21.66
CA VAL A 443 -8.34 -4.39 21.14
C VAL A 443 -9.59 -5.08 21.68
N PRO A 444 -10.42 -4.39 22.49
CA PRO A 444 -11.60 -4.98 23.10
C PRO A 444 -12.69 -5.30 22.07
N GLY A 445 -13.48 -6.35 22.33
CA GLY A 445 -14.59 -6.79 21.46
C GLY A 445 -14.13 -7.46 20.15
N TRP A 446 -12.84 -7.74 20.01
CA TRP A 446 -12.29 -8.49 18.87
C TRP A 446 -11.96 -9.95 19.22
N GLU A 447 -12.12 -10.34 20.48
CA GLU A 447 -11.85 -11.68 20.99
C GLU A 447 -12.73 -12.72 20.29
N GLY A 448 -12.16 -13.90 20.03
CA GLY A 448 -12.87 -15.02 19.37
C GLY A 448 -13.09 -14.83 17.87
N ARG A 449 -12.68 -13.71 17.28
CA ARG A 449 -12.68 -13.50 15.84
C ARG A 449 -11.40 -14.01 15.23
N ARG A 450 -11.49 -14.70 14.08
CA ARG A 450 -10.34 -15.02 13.28
C ARG A 450 -10.03 -13.83 12.38
N THR A 451 -8.98 -13.09 12.70
CA THR A 451 -8.52 -11.96 11.89
C THR A 451 -7.93 -12.45 10.58
N ARG A 452 -8.54 -12.06 9.46
CA ARG A 452 -8.08 -12.39 8.10
C ARG A 452 -7.20 -11.31 7.50
N GLY A 453 -7.39 -10.06 7.92
CA GLY A 453 -6.60 -8.91 7.47
C GLY A 453 -6.69 -7.74 8.44
N VAL A 454 -5.61 -6.95 8.48
CA VAL A 454 -5.53 -5.66 9.19
C VAL A 454 -4.76 -4.67 8.35
N TRP A 455 -5.16 -3.40 8.40
CA TRP A 455 -4.51 -2.31 7.67
C TRP A 455 -4.51 -1.04 8.51
N GLY A 456 -3.42 -0.29 8.44
CA GLY A 456 -3.29 1.03 9.02
C GLY A 456 -3.36 2.11 7.94
N GLY A 457 -4.06 3.19 8.23
CA GLY A 457 -4.20 4.34 7.35
C GLY A 457 -3.78 5.64 8.01
N CYS A 458 -4.17 6.76 7.41
CA CYS A 458 -3.99 8.07 8.00
C CYS A 458 -4.96 8.23 9.18
N ALA A 459 -4.43 8.17 10.41
CA ALA A 459 -5.21 8.21 11.65
C ALA A 459 -6.41 7.23 11.66
N SER A 460 -6.32 6.11 10.97
CA SER A 460 -7.41 5.14 10.84
C SER A 460 -6.90 3.71 10.87
N SER A 461 -7.72 2.80 11.36
CA SER A 461 -7.43 1.37 11.46
C SER A 461 -8.55 0.54 10.87
N TRP A 462 -8.17 -0.57 10.24
CA TRP A 462 -9.07 -1.44 9.51
C TRP A 462 -8.80 -2.89 9.88
N ALA A 463 -9.86 -3.68 10.02
CA ALA A 463 -9.77 -5.10 10.33
C ALA A 463 -10.86 -5.89 9.60
N TRP A 464 -10.51 -7.11 9.17
CA TRP A 464 -11.41 -8.07 8.54
C TRP A 464 -11.36 -9.42 9.28
N ALA A 465 -12.54 -9.98 9.61
CA ALA A 465 -12.68 -11.26 10.31
C ALA A 465 -13.62 -12.21 9.57
#